data_e037f7d5fd92f3dc26ffc4540c72fa06
#
_entry.id   e037f7d5fd92f3dc26ffc4540c72fa06
#
_cell.length_a   1.000
_cell.length_b   1.000
_cell.length_c   1.000
_cell.angle_alpha   90.00
_cell.angle_beta   90.00
_cell.angle_gamma   90.00
#
_symmetry.space_group_name_H-M   'P 1'
#
loop_
_entity.id
_entity.type
_entity.pdbx_description
1 polymer ?
#
loop_
_entity_poly.entity_id
_entity_poly.type
_entity_poly.pdbx_seq_one_letter_code
_entity_poly.pdbx_strand_id
1 'polypeptide(L)'
;VALIGEAFKSPDDTLVVYTPAVPESHTELTYFRAHGFEVMKRARVLGEITKSSRGLCVAGTHGKTTTSSMLAHLLKQSPVDCNAFLGGILKNYESNLMLSDTSDFTVIEADEFDRSFHWLTPYLAVITSADPDHLDIYGTAEAYRESFEKFTSLIRPDGCLLIKKGINVTPRLQEGVKK
;
A
#
# COMPACT_ATOMS: atom_id res chain seq x y z
N VAL A 1 12.70 -15.41 21.67
CA VAL A 1 13.18 -14.10 22.16
C VAL A 1 14.68 -14.12 22.39
N ALA A 2 15.27 -15.15 23.05
CA ALA A 2 16.73 -15.22 23.24
C ALA A 2 17.53 -15.20 21.92
N LEU A 3 17.09 -15.96 20.92
CA LEU A 3 17.70 -15.99 19.57
C LEU A 3 17.64 -14.63 18.86
N ILE A 4 16.56 -13.84 19.07
CA ILE A 4 16.42 -12.51 18.49
C ILE A 4 17.47 -11.56 19.08
N GLY A 5 17.64 -11.56 20.40
CA GLY A 5 18.63 -10.71 21.06
C GLY A 5 20.09 -11.00 20.66
N GLU A 6 20.37 -12.20 20.16
CA GLU A 6 21.67 -12.55 19.60
C GLU A 6 21.84 -12.10 18.15
N ALA A 7 20.76 -12.19 17.35
CA ALA A 7 20.79 -11.87 15.92
C ALA A 7 20.68 -10.37 15.64
N PHE A 8 19.92 -9.62 16.46
CA PHE A 8 19.61 -8.20 16.25
C PHE A 8 20.08 -7.37 17.46
N LYS A 9 21.33 -6.97 17.45
CA LYS A 9 21.97 -6.25 18.57
C LYS A 9 21.90 -4.73 18.44
N SER A 10 21.73 -4.20 17.22
CA SER A 10 21.73 -2.76 16.95
C SER A 10 20.32 -2.28 16.55
N PRO A 11 19.63 -1.55 17.43
CA PRO A 11 18.37 -0.89 17.07
C PRO A 11 18.52 0.11 15.92
N ASP A 12 19.68 0.77 15.81
CA ASP A 12 19.90 1.83 14.82
C ASP A 12 19.95 1.32 13.37
N ASP A 13 20.33 0.04 13.18
CA ASP A 13 20.46 -0.57 11.85
C ASP A 13 19.32 -1.54 11.51
N THR A 14 18.27 -1.58 12.34
CA THR A 14 17.22 -2.59 12.21
C THR A 14 15.84 -1.96 12.23
N LEU A 15 15.11 -2.12 11.13
CA LEU A 15 13.68 -1.81 11.06
C LEU A 15 12.84 -3.08 11.22
N VAL A 16 11.97 -3.10 12.21
CA VAL A 16 11.04 -4.20 12.43
C VAL A 16 9.71 -3.88 11.76
N VAL A 17 9.34 -4.70 10.79
CA VAL A 17 8.09 -4.51 10.03
C VAL A 17 7.09 -5.60 10.40
N TYR A 18 5.86 -5.19 10.75
CA TYR A 18 4.79 -6.11 11.10
C TYR A 18 3.48 -5.81 10.35
N THR A 19 2.58 -6.78 10.30
CA THR A 19 1.25 -6.67 9.71
C THR A 19 0.18 -6.72 10.80
N PRO A 20 -1.06 -6.24 10.54
CA PRO A 20 -2.17 -6.34 11.50
C PRO A 20 -2.51 -7.77 11.96
N ALA A 21 -2.06 -8.80 11.21
CA ALA A 21 -2.21 -10.20 11.60
C ALA A 21 -1.37 -10.59 12.83
N VAL A 22 -0.34 -9.80 13.16
CA VAL A 22 0.49 -10.00 14.36
C VAL A 22 -0.17 -9.26 15.52
N PRO A 23 -0.61 -9.96 16.57
CA PRO A 23 -1.24 -9.30 17.72
C PRO A 23 -0.24 -8.41 18.46
N GLU A 24 -0.73 -7.30 19.03
CA GLU A 24 0.10 -6.35 19.80
C GLU A 24 0.81 -6.99 20.99
N SER A 25 0.26 -8.10 21.54
CA SER A 25 0.85 -8.88 22.62
C SER A 25 1.90 -9.90 22.18
N HIS A 26 2.23 -9.94 20.87
CA HIS A 26 3.21 -10.91 20.36
C HIS A 26 4.58 -10.69 21.02
N THR A 27 5.17 -11.75 21.53
CA THR A 27 6.38 -11.68 22.38
C THR A 27 7.57 -11.04 21.69
N GLU A 28 7.78 -11.32 20.40
CA GLU A 28 8.85 -10.70 19.62
C GLU A 28 8.59 -9.22 19.37
N LEU A 29 7.35 -8.85 19.02
CA LEU A 29 6.98 -7.46 18.80
C LEU A 29 7.16 -6.62 20.07
N THR A 30 6.75 -7.18 21.21
CA THR A 30 6.93 -6.56 22.54
C THR A 30 8.42 -6.42 22.88
N TYR A 31 9.22 -7.45 22.57
CA TYR A 31 10.67 -7.41 22.77
C TYR A 31 11.33 -6.27 21.99
N PHE A 32 11.08 -6.17 20.69
CA PHE A 32 11.68 -5.14 19.85
C PHE A 32 11.31 -3.73 20.31
N ARG A 33 10.03 -3.49 20.67
CA ARG A 33 9.57 -2.22 21.23
C ARG A 33 10.28 -1.86 22.55
N ALA A 34 10.40 -2.85 23.45
CA ALA A 34 11.05 -2.65 24.76
C ALA A 34 12.56 -2.37 24.66
N HIS A 35 13.20 -2.78 23.57
CA HIS A 35 14.63 -2.62 23.35
C HIS A 35 14.99 -1.48 22.40
N GLY A 36 14.04 -0.58 22.11
CA GLY A 36 14.27 0.65 21.35
C GLY A 36 14.40 0.48 19.84
N PHE A 37 14.01 -0.67 19.30
CA PHE A 37 13.96 -0.85 17.84
C PHE A 37 12.87 -0.02 17.21
N GLU A 38 13.11 0.52 16.01
CA GLU A 38 12.06 1.10 15.20
C GLU A 38 11.10 0.00 14.72
N VAL A 39 9.83 0.13 15.11
CA VAL A 39 8.78 -0.84 14.78
C VAL A 39 7.70 -0.16 13.96
N MET A 40 7.47 -0.66 12.76
CA MET A 40 6.59 -0.01 11.79
C MET A 40 5.60 -0.99 11.17
N LYS A 41 4.33 -0.56 10.99
CA LYS A 41 3.37 -1.33 10.19
C LYS A 41 3.81 -1.39 8.73
N ARG A 42 3.63 -2.53 8.06
CA ARG A 42 3.93 -2.71 6.62
C ARG A 42 3.29 -1.62 5.76
N ALA A 43 2.06 -1.23 6.05
CA ALA A 43 1.37 -0.16 5.32
C ALA A 43 2.11 1.18 5.40
N ARG A 44 2.71 1.50 6.56
CA ARG A 44 3.51 2.72 6.73
C ARG A 44 4.82 2.66 5.96
N VAL A 45 5.48 1.50 5.92
CA VAL A 45 6.69 1.29 5.10
C VAL A 45 6.37 1.51 3.62
N LEU A 46 5.26 0.97 3.11
CA LEU A 46 4.79 1.23 1.75
C LEU A 46 4.50 2.73 1.54
N GLY A 47 4.00 3.42 2.55
CA GLY A 47 3.82 4.88 2.53
C GLY A 47 5.15 5.61 2.33
N GLU A 48 6.19 5.27 3.09
CA GLU A 48 7.52 5.87 2.92
C GLU A 48 8.11 5.60 1.52
N ILE A 49 7.93 4.39 0.98
CA ILE A 49 8.35 4.06 -0.40
C ILE A 49 7.64 4.96 -1.42
N THR A 50 6.33 5.23 -1.26
CA THR A 50 5.59 6.08 -2.21
C THR A 50 5.95 7.56 -2.14
N LYS A 51 6.59 8.03 -1.07
CA LYS A 51 7.12 9.39 -0.97
C LYS A 51 8.36 9.59 -1.84
N SER A 52 9.20 8.56 -1.96
CA SER A 52 10.45 8.59 -2.70
C SER A 52 10.36 8.00 -4.12
N SER A 53 9.21 7.44 -4.51
CA SER A 53 8.96 6.85 -5.81
C SER A 53 7.66 7.38 -6.45
N ARG A 54 7.41 7.04 -7.70
CA ARG A 54 6.12 7.27 -8.36
C ARG A 54 5.19 6.10 -8.08
N GLY A 55 4.42 6.18 -6.98
CA GLY A 55 3.48 5.15 -6.57
C GLY A 55 2.29 5.02 -7.53
N LEU A 56 2.12 3.84 -8.13
CA LEU A 56 0.97 3.45 -8.93
C LEU A 56 0.07 2.59 -8.06
N CYS A 57 -0.87 3.22 -7.36
CA CYS A 57 -1.63 2.63 -6.27
C CYS A 57 -3.01 2.18 -6.75
N VAL A 58 -3.29 0.89 -6.70
CA VAL A 58 -4.55 0.29 -7.12
C VAL A 58 -5.41 -0.05 -5.90
N ALA A 59 -6.49 0.70 -5.71
CA ALA A 59 -7.46 0.54 -4.64
C ALA A 59 -8.81 0.01 -5.17
N GLY A 60 -9.64 -0.48 -4.27
CA GLY A 60 -11.01 -0.89 -4.55
C GLY A 60 -11.40 -2.15 -3.80
N THR A 61 -12.67 -2.31 -3.50
CA THR A 61 -13.21 -3.51 -2.83
C THR A 61 -12.88 -4.78 -3.64
N HIS A 62 -13.01 -4.70 -4.97
CA HIS A 62 -12.77 -5.81 -5.89
C HIS A 62 -11.80 -5.42 -6.99
N GLY A 63 -11.02 -6.39 -7.48
CA GLY A 63 -10.14 -6.23 -8.65
C GLY A 63 -8.78 -5.60 -8.37
N LYS A 64 -8.43 -5.27 -7.13
CA LYS A 64 -7.11 -4.73 -6.74
C LYS A 64 -5.97 -5.62 -7.24
N THR A 65 -5.93 -6.87 -6.78
CA THR A 65 -4.85 -7.82 -7.10
C THR A 65 -4.74 -8.06 -8.60
N THR A 66 -5.87 -8.27 -9.29
CA THR A 66 -5.86 -8.48 -10.74
C THR A 66 -5.30 -7.27 -11.48
N THR A 67 -5.79 -6.07 -11.17
CA THR A 67 -5.37 -4.84 -11.86
C THR A 67 -3.93 -4.49 -11.56
N SER A 68 -3.49 -4.56 -10.29
CA SER A 68 -2.10 -4.29 -9.91
C SER A 68 -1.14 -5.30 -10.51
N SER A 69 -1.52 -6.58 -10.56
CA SER A 69 -0.73 -7.64 -11.18
C SER A 69 -0.56 -7.44 -12.69
N MET A 70 -1.64 -7.11 -13.39
CA MET A 70 -1.58 -6.80 -14.82
C MET A 70 -0.72 -5.58 -15.11
N LEU A 71 -0.89 -4.50 -14.33
CA LEU A 71 -0.10 -3.28 -14.45
C LEU A 71 1.39 -3.56 -14.23
N ALA A 72 1.72 -4.27 -13.15
CA ALA A 72 3.10 -4.63 -12.84
C ALA A 72 3.72 -5.50 -13.95
N HIS A 73 2.97 -6.50 -14.46
CA HIS A 73 3.43 -7.34 -15.57
C HIS A 73 3.70 -6.52 -16.84
N LEU A 74 2.78 -5.64 -17.23
CA LEU A 74 2.95 -4.80 -18.42
C LEU A 74 4.17 -3.89 -18.32
N LEU A 75 4.37 -3.25 -17.16
CA LEU A 75 5.54 -2.39 -16.94
C LEU A 75 6.84 -3.21 -16.96
N LYS A 76 6.84 -4.38 -16.32
CA LYS A 76 7.99 -5.28 -16.26
C LYS A 76 8.41 -5.79 -17.65
N GLN A 77 7.44 -5.97 -18.57
CA GLN A 77 7.67 -6.37 -19.96
C GLN A 77 7.98 -5.18 -20.90
N SER A 78 7.98 -3.96 -20.37
CA SER A 78 8.27 -2.75 -21.13
C SER A 78 9.63 -2.15 -20.74
N PRO A 79 10.18 -1.21 -21.55
CA PRO A 79 11.41 -0.47 -21.19
C PRO A 79 11.26 0.40 -19.93
N VAL A 80 10.04 0.62 -19.43
CA VAL A 80 9.75 1.44 -18.26
C VAL A 80 10.17 0.74 -16.97
N ASP A 81 9.97 -0.58 -16.91
CA ASP A 81 10.17 -1.41 -15.71
C ASP A 81 9.40 -0.90 -14.47
N CYS A 82 9.41 -1.62 -13.35
CA CYS A 82 8.82 -1.16 -12.09
C CYS A 82 9.28 -2.00 -10.90
N ASN A 83 9.15 -1.43 -9.71
CA ASN A 83 9.00 -2.17 -8.48
C ASN A 83 7.53 -2.54 -8.29
N ALA A 84 7.21 -3.63 -7.57
CA ALA A 84 5.83 -3.97 -7.27
C ALA A 84 5.70 -4.69 -5.91
N PHE A 85 4.67 -4.30 -5.15
CA PHE A 85 4.23 -4.90 -3.90
C PHE A 85 2.77 -5.30 -4.05
N LEU A 86 2.52 -6.60 -4.21
CA LEU A 86 1.22 -7.14 -4.60
C LEU A 86 0.60 -7.99 -3.50
N GLY A 87 -0.72 -8.12 -3.50
CA GLY A 87 -1.46 -8.92 -2.54
C GLY A 87 -1.41 -10.43 -2.82
N GLY A 88 -1.04 -10.85 -4.03
CA GLY A 88 -0.97 -12.24 -4.44
C GLY A 88 0.28 -12.57 -5.25
N ILE A 89 0.69 -13.84 -5.22
CA ILE A 89 1.84 -14.33 -5.99
C ILE A 89 1.50 -14.36 -7.48
N LEU A 90 2.30 -13.68 -8.30
CA LEU A 90 2.25 -13.78 -9.75
C LEU A 90 2.94 -15.06 -10.20
N LYS A 91 2.20 -15.94 -10.85
CA LYS A 91 2.73 -17.23 -11.35
C LYS A 91 3.92 -17.06 -12.29
N ASN A 92 3.91 -16.01 -13.12
CA ASN A 92 4.98 -15.74 -14.08
C ASN A 92 6.32 -15.35 -13.42
N TYR A 93 6.29 -14.92 -12.16
CA TYR A 93 7.46 -14.44 -11.41
C TYR A 93 7.67 -15.22 -10.11
N GLU A 94 6.75 -16.13 -9.78
CA GLU A 94 6.74 -16.91 -8.52
C GLU A 94 6.89 -16.03 -7.27
N SER A 95 6.44 -14.76 -7.35
CA SER A 95 6.61 -13.75 -6.31
C SER A 95 5.45 -12.76 -6.29
N ASN A 96 5.23 -12.14 -5.16
CA ASN A 96 4.40 -10.94 -4.99
C ASN A 96 5.23 -9.66 -4.79
N LEU A 97 6.56 -9.80 -4.88
CA LEU A 97 7.53 -8.72 -4.86
C LEU A 97 8.34 -8.71 -6.15
N MET A 98 8.41 -7.57 -6.81
CA MET A 98 9.32 -7.33 -7.93
C MET A 98 10.13 -6.08 -7.65
N LEU A 99 11.42 -6.12 -7.95
CA LEU A 99 12.32 -4.99 -7.80
C LEU A 99 12.91 -4.58 -9.14
N SER A 100 13.25 -3.32 -9.27
CA SER A 100 13.93 -2.72 -10.40
C SER A 100 15.09 -1.87 -9.92
N ASP A 101 16.23 -2.00 -10.59
CA ASP A 101 17.42 -1.19 -10.31
C ASP A 101 17.38 0.17 -11.03
N THR A 102 16.44 0.36 -11.95
CA THR A 102 16.42 1.53 -12.85
C THR A 102 15.14 2.35 -12.80
N SER A 103 14.01 1.75 -12.38
CA SER A 103 12.72 2.42 -12.39
C SER A 103 12.35 3.01 -11.03
N ASP A 104 11.84 4.23 -11.05
CA ASP A 104 11.23 4.89 -9.89
C ASP A 104 9.71 4.63 -9.80
N PHE A 105 9.11 3.88 -10.72
CA PHE A 105 7.73 3.44 -10.61
C PHE A 105 7.58 2.29 -9.63
N THR A 106 6.58 2.40 -8.76
CA THR A 106 6.27 1.36 -7.77
C THR A 106 4.78 1.05 -7.81
N VAL A 107 4.43 -0.14 -8.30
CA VAL A 107 3.04 -0.65 -8.29
C VAL A 107 2.71 -1.17 -6.90
N ILE A 108 1.62 -0.68 -6.33
CA ILE A 108 1.17 -1.06 -4.99
C ILE A 108 -0.30 -1.43 -5.02
N GLU A 109 -0.62 -2.60 -4.48
CA GLU A 109 -1.99 -2.92 -4.11
C GLU A 109 -2.35 -2.12 -2.86
N ALA A 110 -3.20 -1.10 -3.04
CA ALA A 110 -3.61 -0.15 -2.02
C ALA A 110 -4.80 -0.72 -1.24
N ASP A 111 -4.48 -1.37 -0.12
CA ASP A 111 -5.45 -2.06 0.71
C ASP A 111 -6.25 -1.08 1.57
N GLU A 112 -7.59 -1.11 1.43
CA GLU A 112 -8.51 -0.31 2.23
C GLU A 112 -8.72 -0.88 3.64
N PHE A 113 -8.39 -2.16 3.86
CA PHE A 113 -8.49 -2.79 5.18
C PHE A 113 -7.70 -1.97 6.22
N ASP A 114 -8.29 -1.72 7.38
CA ASP A 114 -7.70 -0.89 8.47
C ASP A 114 -7.21 0.50 7.98
N ARG A 115 -7.78 1.00 6.90
CA ARG A 115 -7.38 2.27 6.25
C ARG A 115 -5.90 2.32 5.88
N SER A 116 -5.30 1.16 5.60
CA SER A 116 -3.87 1.03 5.27
C SER A 116 -3.45 1.90 4.08
N PHE A 117 -4.33 2.06 3.08
CA PHE A 117 -4.04 2.90 1.90
C PHE A 117 -3.92 4.41 2.21
N HIS A 118 -4.32 4.87 3.41
CA HIS A 118 -4.12 6.27 3.82
C HIS A 118 -2.66 6.65 4.12
N TRP A 119 -1.78 5.68 4.24
CA TRP A 119 -0.34 5.95 4.37
C TRP A 119 0.32 6.30 3.05
N LEU A 120 -0.29 5.91 1.92
CA LEU A 120 0.27 6.07 0.59
C LEU A 120 0.22 7.52 0.11
N THR A 121 1.17 7.87 -0.77
CA THR A 121 1.22 9.15 -1.50
C THR A 121 1.22 8.84 -3.00
N PRO A 122 0.05 8.57 -3.61
CA PRO A 122 -0.03 8.11 -4.99
C PRO A 122 0.42 9.17 -5.99
N TYR A 123 1.23 8.76 -6.97
CA TYR A 123 1.39 9.47 -8.24
C TYR A 123 0.23 9.12 -9.19
N LEU A 124 -0.13 7.85 -9.29
CA LEU A 124 -1.34 7.39 -9.95
C LEU A 124 -2.17 6.60 -8.94
N ALA A 125 -3.43 7.00 -8.74
CA ALA A 125 -4.41 6.20 -8.04
C ALA A 125 -5.42 5.60 -9.02
N VAL A 126 -5.69 4.32 -8.87
CA VAL A 126 -6.75 3.61 -9.59
C VAL A 126 -7.80 3.16 -8.58
N ILE A 127 -9.08 3.45 -8.83
CA ILE A 127 -10.19 2.94 -8.03
C ILE A 127 -11.07 2.06 -8.91
N THR A 128 -11.03 0.75 -8.65
CA THR A 128 -11.73 -0.26 -9.44
C THR A 128 -13.19 -0.46 -9.03
N SER A 129 -13.45 -0.33 -7.72
CA SER A 129 -14.78 -0.41 -7.09
C SER A 129 -14.74 0.24 -5.70
N ALA A 130 -15.89 0.56 -5.12
CA ALA A 130 -16.03 1.03 -3.75
C ALA A 130 -17.35 0.53 -3.14
N ASP A 131 -17.66 -0.73 -3.38
CA ASP A 131 -18.82 -1.40 -2.77
C ASP A 131 -18.54 -1.59 -1.28
N PRO A 132 -19.48 -1.27 -0.38
CA PRO A 132 -19.25 -1.35 1.05
C PRO A 132 -18.79 -2.74 1.49
N ASP A 133 -17.65 -2.80 2.17
CA ASP A 133 -17.08 -4.00 2.76
C ASP A 133 -16.43 -3.63 4.10
N HIS A 134 -15.98 -4.62 4.88
CA HIS A 134 -15.30 -4.41 6.16
C HIS A 134 -16.07 -3.47 7.10
N LEU A 135 -17.42 -3.62 7.18
CA LEU A 135 -18.26 -2.75 8.01
C LEU A 135 -18.01 -2.93 9.51
N ASP A 136 -17.41 -4.02 9.93
CA ASP A 136 -16.88 -4.24 11.27
C ASP A 136 -15.78 -3.24 11.65
N ILE A 137 -15.01 -2.76 10.65
CA ILE A 137 -13.94 -1.76 10.82
C ILE A 137 -14.45 -0.34 10.55
N TYR A 138 -15.27 -0.18 9.52
CA TYR A 138 -15.73 1.13 9.08
C TYR A 138 -16.99 1.62 9.79
N GLY A 139 -17.81 0.73 10.32
CA GLY A 139 -19.07 1.00 10.98
C GLY A 139 -20.23 1.26 10.01
N THR A 140 -20.04 2.08 8.99
CA THR A 140 -21.08 2.43 8.01
C THR A 140 -20.55 2.45 6.57
N ALA A 141 -21.45 2.31 5.59
CA ALA A 141 -21.13 2.45 4.18
C ALA A 141 -20.65 3.86 3.82
N GLU A 142 -21.14 4.87 4.52
CA GLU A 142 -20.71 6.27 4.37
C GLU A 142 -19.26 6.43 4.80
N ALA A 143 -18.88 5.92 5.96
CA ALA A 143 -17.50 5.98 6.45
C ALA A 143 -16.52 5.19 5.54
N TYR A 144 -16.99 4.08 4.97
CA TYR A 144 -16.23 3.34 3.96
C TYR A 144 -15.97 4.18 2.72
N ARG A 145 -17.02 4.81 2.15
CA ARG A 145 -16.93 5.70 1.00
C ARG A 145 -16.02 6.90 1.27
N GLU A 146 -16.21 7.57 2.40
CA GLU A 146 -15.38 8.71 2.83
C GLU A 146 -13.89 8.35 2.92
N SER A 147 -13.57 7.11 3.26
CA SER A 147 -12.20 6.60 3.27
C SER A 147 -11.58 6.61 1.88
N PHE A 148 -12.33 6.22 0.82
CA PHE A 148 -11.88 6.35 -0.57
C PHE A 148 -11.77 7.80 -1.01
N GLU A 149 -12.70 8.66 -0.60
CA GLU A 149 -12.62 10.10 -0.89
C GLU A 149 -11.36 10.71 -0.28
N LYS A 150 -11.03 10.34 0.98
CA LYS A 150 -9.78 10.73 1.62
C LYS A 150 -8.57 10.18 0.87
N PHE A 151 -8.59 8.93 0.42
CA PHE A 151 -7.49 8.38 -0.37
C PHE A 151 -7.23 9.20 -1.64
N THR A 152 -8.28 9.69 -2.32
CA THR A 152 -8.09 10.57 -3.50
C THR A 152 -7.42 11.90 -3.17
N SER A 153 -7.55 12.41 -1.94
CA SER A 153 -6.88 13.65 -1.52
C SER A 153 -5.37 13.49 -1.25
N LEU A 154 -4.90 12.25 -1.20
CA LEU A 154 -3.48 11.92 -0.98
C LEU A 154 -2.70 11.85 -2.30
N ILE A 155 -3.37 11.94 -3.44
CA ILE A 155 -2.72 11.95 -4.75
C ILE A 155 -1.88 13.23 -4.88
N ARG A 156 -0.64 13.06 -5.33
CA ARG A 156 0.30 14.17 -5.53
C ARG A 156 -0.25 15.18 -6.54
N PRO A 157 0.07 16.48 -6.42
CA PRO A 157 -0.40 17.52 -7.36
C PRO A 157 -0.03 17.27 -8.83
N ASP A 158 1.10 16.58 -9.07
CA ASP A 158 1.56 16.16 -10.42
C ASP A 158 0.96 14.81 -10.87
N GLY A 159 0.04 14.26 -10.07
CA GLY A 159 -0.50 12.93 -10.23
C GLY A 159 -1.78 12.82 -11.04
N CYS A 160 -2.36 11.63 -11.03
CA CYS A 160 -3.56 11.30 -11.78
C CYS A 160 -4.48 10.34 -11.02
N LEU A 161 -5.79 10.51 -11.18
CA LEU A 161 -6.82 9.58 -10.71
C LEU A 161 -7.47 8.87 -11.91
N LEU A 162 -7.45 7.55 -11.89
CA LEU A 162 -8.32 6.72 -12.74
C LEU A 162 -9.41 6.09 -11.87
N ILE A 163 -10.65 6.47 -12.12
CA ILE A 163 -11.80 5.93 -11.40
C ILE A 163 -12.82 5.37 -12.39
N LYS A 164 -13.28 4.14 -12.11
CA LYS A 164 -14.32 3.51 -12.94
C LYS A 164 -15.61 4.34 -12.87
N LYS A 165 -16.20 4.60 -14.04
CA LYS A 165 -17.47 5.32 -14.14
C LYS A 165 -18.56 4.61 -13.33
N GLY A 166 -19.33 5.39 -12.58
CA GLY A 166 -20.48 4.89 -11.79
C GLY A 166 -20.14 4.50 -10.35
N ILE A 167 -18.89 4.58 -9.94
CA ILE A 167 -18.52 4.39 -8.52
C ILE A 167 -19.03 5.59 -7.71
N ASN A 168 -19.71 5.30 -6.59
CA ASN A 168 -20.24 6.32 -5.68
C ASN A 168 -19.14 6.83 -4.72
N VAL A 169 -18.14 7.51 -5.29
CA VAL A 169 -17.05 8.21 -4.57
C VAL A 169 -16.92 9.59 -5.19
N THR A 170 -16.94 10.63 -4.37
CA THR A 170 -16.69 12.01 -4.79
C THR A 170 -15.23 12.35 -4.55
N PRO A 171 -14.36 12.37 -5.59
CA PRO A 171 -12.95 12.61 -5.40
C PRO A 171 -12.64 13.98 -4.79
N ARG A 172 -11.73 14.01 -3.82
CA ARG A 172 -11.22 15.23 -3.16
C ARG A 172 -9.80 15.50 -3.67
N LEU A 173 -9.68 15.93 -4.93
CA LEU A 173 -8.38 16.10 -5.59
C LEU A 173 -7.70 17.41 -5.17
N GLN A 174 -6.40 17.37 -5.02
CA GLN A 174 -5.55 18.56 -4.93
C GLN A 174 -5.49 19.29 -6.27
N GLU A 175 -5.17 20.57 -6.24
CA GLU A 175 -4.94 21.34 -7.47
C GLU A 175 -3.80 20.71 -8.28
N GLY A 176 -3.97 20.62 -9.60
CA GLY A 176 -3.02 20.03 -10.53
C GLY A 176 -3.24 18.53 -10.82
N VAL A 177 -3.98 17.81 -9.99
CA VAL A 177 -4.26 16.37 -10.21
C VAL A 177 -5.17 16.19 -11.42
N LYS A 178 -4.76 15.33 -12.36
CA LYS A 178 -5.55 14.95 -13.54
C LYS A 178 -6.58 13.86 -13.18
N LYS A 179 -7.71 13.85 -13.92
CA LYS A 179 -8.78 12.83 -13.77
C LYS A 179 -9.22 12.33 -15.12
#